data_7406dacb7c34c2faf88e3b313f5136aa
#
_entry.id   7406dacb7c34c2faf88e3b313f5136aa
#
_cell.length_a   1.000
_cell.length_b   1.000
_cell.length_c   1.000
_cell.angle_alpha   90.00
_cell.angle_beta   90.00
_cell.angle_gamma   90.00
#
_symmetry.space_group_name_H-M   'P 1'
#
loop_
_entity.id
_entity.type
_entity.pdbx_description
1 polymer ?
#
loop_
_entity_poly.entity_id
_entity_poly.type
_entity_poly.pdbx_seq_one_letter_code
_entity_poly.pdbx_strand_id
1 'polypeptide(L)'
;VYVFTHTYSSRAVRSLISIQDLDNLQRTLLSGNGQNADRILEKIHQTISHSEQNSVELRQMFFSLRSVYATVCNQFSLEAERNGETRYHAPILPNDLDEYDLDSVYEVFRNLNIELQQQYGIVMARTARNLGADILAYIDQNYTDPNLCAGVIADVFHISEKYVFQLLKSCCNETLNDRILRLRIDEGIRLLTTTDVTITTIAKKTGFSSSNTMYNAFMRVKGISPSSYRGKEI
;
A
#
# COMPACT_ATOMS: atom_id res chain seq x y z
N VAL A 1 -69.37 -0.36 -12.84
CA VAL A 1 -67.96 -0.58 -13.27
C VAL A 1 -67.23 0.67 -12.87
N TYR A 2 -66.54 0.63 -11.72
CA TYR A 2 -65.66 1.73 -11.28
C TYR A 2 -64.26 1.49 -11.85
N VAL A 3 -63.84 2.33 -12.80
CA VAL A 3 -62.48 2.34 -13.33
C VAL A 3 -61.64 3.21 -12.37
N PHE A 4 -60.81 2.61 -11.54
CA PHE A 4 -59.78 3.30 -10.82
C PHE A 4 -58.64 3.64 -11.77
N THR A 5 -58.65 4.86 -12.29
CA THR A 5 -57.46 5.44 -12.95
C THR A 5 -56.49 5.91 -11.87
N HIS A 6 -55.55 5.04 -11.45
CA HIS A 6 -54.37 5.49 -10.75
C HIS A 6 -53.46 6.21 -11.74
N THR A 7 -53.55 7.52 -11.77
CA THR A 7 -52.51 8.37 -12.34
C THR A 7 -51.26 8.25 -11.43
N TYR A 8 -50.40 7.32 -11.73
CA TYR A 8 -49.03 7.37 -11.22
C TYR A 8 -48.37 8.58 -11.86
N SER A 9 -48.36 9.70 -11.13
CA SER A 9 -47.44 10.79 -11.41
C SER A 9 -46.03 10.20 -11.21
N SER A 10 -45.35 9.92 -12.29
CA SER A 10 -43.93 9.58 -12.30
C SER A 10 -43.14 10.84 -11.93
N ARG A 11 -43.15 11.26 -10.65
CA ARG A 11 -42.07 12.05 -10.14
C ARG A 11 -40.82 11.22 -10.29
N ALA A 12 -39.97 11.59 -11.24
CA ALA A 12 -38.63 11.00 -11.36
C ALA A 12 -38.01 11.07 -9.96
N VAL A 13 -37.73 9.93 -9.36
CA VAL A 13 -37.09 9.83 -8.06
C VAL A 13 -35.73 10.52 -8.24
N ARG A 14 -35.63 11.79 -7.79
CA ARG A 14 -34.35 12.49 -7.79
C ARG A 14 -33.50 11.81 -6.74
N SER A 15 -32.46 11.14 -7.18
CA SER A 15 -31.43 10.63 -6.28
C SER A 15 -30.88 11.83 -5.49
N LEU A 16 -31.05 11.82 -4.17
CA LEU A 16 -30.55 12.88 -3.28
C LEU A 16 -29.02 12.95 -3.28
N ILE A 17 -28.36 11.86 -3.63
CA ILE A 17 -26.91 11.79 -3.75
C ILE A 17 -26.56 11.58 -5.22
N SER A 18 -25.63 12.38 -5.73
CA SER A 18 -25.12 12.17 -7.09
C SER A 18 -24.23 10.90 -7.13
N ILE A 19 -24.28 10.18 -8.26
CA ILE A 19 -23.37 9.04 -8.52
C ILE A 19 -21.91 9.49 -8.38
N GLN A 20 -21.61 10.73 -8.75
CA GLN A 20 -20.27 11.30 -8.67
C GLN A 20 -19.80 11.51 -7.23
N ASP A 21 -20.69 11.91 -6.30
CA ASP A 21 -20.36 12.03 -4.88
C ASP A 21 -20.08 10.65 -4.26
N LEU A 22 -20.84 9.62 -4.63
CA LEU A 22 -20.62 8.23 -4.17
C LEU A 22 -19.28 7.66 -4.70
N ASP A 23 -18.97 7.87 -5.97
CA ASP A 23 -17.72 7.45 -6.59
C ASP A 23 -16.51 8.21 -6.00
N ASN A 24 -16.63 9.50 -5.75
CA ASN A 24 -15.62 10.28 -5.06
C ASN A 24 -15.42 9.81 -3.62
N LEU A 25 -16.49 9.49 -2.89
CA LEU A 25 -16.40 8.93 -1.54
C LEU A 25 -15.66 7.59 -1.56
N GLN A 26 -16.03 6.68 -2.45
CA GLN A 26 -15.38 5.37 -2.58
C GLN A 26 -13.88 5.51 -2.86
N ARG A 27 -13.48 6.31 -3.85
CA ARG A 27 -12.07 6.55 -4.17
C ARG A 27 -11.31 7.18 -3.01
N THR A 28 -11.94 8.09 -2.31
CA THR A 28 -11.33 8.77 -1.16
C THR A 28 -11.09 7.81 0.00
N LEU A 29 -12.06 6.94 0.30
CA LEU A 29 -11.93 5.89 1.31
C LEU A 29 -10.83 4.90 0.94
N LEU A 30 -10.78 4.44 -0.32
CA LEU A 30 -9.76 3.52 -0.81
C LEU A 30 -8.35 4.12 -0.83
N SER A 31 -8.23 5.44 -0.89
CA SER A 31 -6.93 6.15 -0.80
C SER A 31 -6.50 6.46 0.64
N GLY A 32 -7.31 6.13 1.64
CA GLY A 32 -7.05 6.43 3.05
C GLY A 32 -7.11 7.91 3.42
N ASN A 33 -7.70 8.74 2.56
CA ASN A 33 -7.86 10.18 2.82
C ASN A 33 -9.16 10.47 3.58
N GLY A 34 -9.19 10.10 4.85
CA GLY A 34 -10.38 10.21 5.67
C GLY A 34 -10.89 11.62 5.88
N GLN A 35 -10.02 12.61 6.00
CA GLN A 35 -10.46 14.01 6.12
C GLN A 35 -11.27 14.45 4.91
N ASN A 36 -10.94 13.99 3.71
CA ASN A 36 -11.70 14.29 2.52
C ASN A 36 -13.00 13.46 2.44
N ALA A 37 -12.99 12.23 2.94
CA ALA A 37 -14.19 11.40 3.06
C ALA A 37 -15.22 12.05 4.01
N ASP A 38 -14.77 12.59 5.16
CA ASP A 38 -15.63 13.31 6.10
C ASP A 38 -16.25 14.56 5.45
N ARG A 39 -15.49 15.33 4.67
CA ARG A 39 -16.00 16.47 3.93
C ARG A 39 -17.07 16.10 2.90
N ILE A 40 -16.89 14.98 2.22
CA ILE A 40 -17.87 14.48 1.25
C ILE A 40 -19.16 14.06 1.97
N LEU A 41 -19.05 13.34 3.09
CA LEU A 41 -20.20 12.96 3.92
C LEU A 41 -20.93 14.20 4.46
N GLU A 42 -20.21 15.18 4.96
CA GLU A 42 -20.78 16.42 5.46
C GLU A 42 -21.52 17.19 4.36
N LYS A 43 -20.94 17.27 3.16
CA LYS A 43 -21.60 17.85 1.98
C LYS A 43 -22.92 17.12 1.65
N ILE A 44 -22.90 15.78 1.68
CA ILE A 44 -24.10 14.97 1.44
C ILE A 44 -25.16 15.28 2.50
N HIS A 45 -24.79 15.26 3.77
CA HIS A 45 -25.67 15.57 4.90
C HIS A 45 -26.30 16.95 4.76
N GLN A 46 -25.52 18.00 4.51
CA GLN A 46 -26.00 19.37 4.31
C GLN A 46 -26.95 19.48 3.11
N THR A 47 -26.64 18.81 2.00
CA THR A 47 -27.50 18.84 0.81
C THR A 47 -28.88 18.25 1.10
N ILE A 48 -28.92 17.20 1.92
CA ILE A 48 -30.16 16.51 2.26
C ILE A 48 -30.94 17.25 3.33
N SER A 49 -30.27 17.86 4.32
CA SER A 49 -30.91 18.67 5.39
C SER A 49 -31.74 19.81 4.86
N HIS A 50 -31.38 20.35 3.69
CA HIS A 50 -32.09 21.46 3.04
C HIS A 50 -33.23 21.00 2.11
N SER A 51 -33.45 19.69 1.96
CA SER A 51 -34.53 19.13 1.14
C SER A 51 -35.71 18.70 1.99
N GLU A 52 -36.94 18.74 1.45
CA GLU A 52 -38.09 18.08 2.07
C GLU A 52 -37.87 16.57 2.00
N GLN A 53 -37.47 16.00 3.11
CA GLN A 53 -37.10 14.60 3.20
C GLN A 53 -38.34 13.72 3.40
N ASN A 54 -38.40 12.63 2.66
CA ASN A 54 -39.30 11.52 2.98
C ASN A 54 -38.53 10.27 3.37
N SER A 55 -39.17 9.37 4.08
CA SER A 55 -38.57 8.12 4.58
C SER A 55 -37.99 7.24 3.47
N VAL A 56 -38.50 7.32 2.24
CA VAL A 56 -38.03 6.55 1.08
C VAL A 56 -36.69 7.08 0.59
N GLU A 57 -36.53 8.40 0.53
CA GLU A 57 -35.28 9.05 0.08
C GLU A 57 -34.14 8.85 1.08
N LEU A 58 -34.44 8.93 2.38
CA LEU A 58 -33.47 8.61 3.43
C LEU A 58 -33.03 7.14 3.36
N ARG A 59 -33.95 6.23 3.12
CA ARG A 59 -33.64 4.81 2.97
C ARG A 59 -32.76 4.54 1.73
N GLN A 60 -33.06 5.17 0.60
CA GLN A 60 -32.23 5.07 -0.61
C GLN A 60 -30.81 5.60 -0.38
N MET A 61 -30.68 6.73 0.30
CA MET A 61 -29.39 7.30 0.67
C MET A 61 -28.58 6.32 1.52
N PHE A 62 -29.18 5.80 2.57
CA PHE A 62 -28.53 4.83 3.45
C PHE A 62 -28.01 3.63 2.68
N PHE A 63 -28.84 3.00 1.85
CA PHE A 63 -28.40 1.82 1.08
C PHE A 63 -27.32 2.18 0.06
N SER A 64 -27.35 3.37 -0.53
CA SER A 64 -26.30 3.83 -1.43
C SER A 64 -24.97 4.00 -0.70
N LEU A 65 -24.95 4.66 0.44
CA LEU A 65 -23.76 4.79 1.30
C LEU A 65 -23.29 3.43 1.79
N ARG A 66 -24.19 2.60 2.33
CA ARG A 66 -23.89 1.25 2.77
C ARG A 66 -23.21 0.41 1.69
N SER A 67 -23.66 0.52 0.43
CA SER A 67 -23.05 -0.17 -0.71
C SER A 67 -21.60 0.27 -0.96
N VAL A 68 -21.32 1.56 -0.87
CA VAL A 68 -19.97 2.11 -1.00
C VAL A 68 -19.06 1.56 0.10
N TYR A 69 -19.49 1.63 1.36
CA TYR A 69 -18.72 1.13 2.50
C TYR A 69 -18.52 -0.38 2.45
N ALA A 70 -19.53 -1.15 2.04
CA ALA A 70 -19.40 -2.59 1.86
C ALA A 70 -18.34 -2.95 0.80
N THR A 71 -18.30 -2.21 -0.30
CA THR A 71 -17.30 -2.40 -1.36
C THR A 71 -15.89 -2.11 -0.83
N VAL A 72 -15.72 -1.03 -0.09
CA VAL A 72 -14.43 -0.65 0.51
C VAL A 72 -13.98 -1.70 1.54
N CYS A 73 -14.87 -2.13 2.44
CA CYS A 73 -14.56 -3.16 3.44
C CYS A 73 -14.15 -4.49 2.79
N ASN A 74 -14.85 -4.90 1.73
CA ASN A 74 -14.51 -6.12 0.99
C ASN A 74 -13.12 -6.02 0.34
N GLN A 75 -12.79 -4.87 -0.24
CA GLN A 75 -11.48 -4.66 -0.85
C GLN A 75 -10.36 -4.71 0.18
N PHE A 76 -10.54 -4.10 1.35
CA PHE A 76 -9.57 -4.18 2.45
C PHE A 76 -9.44 -5.59 3.01
N SER A 77 -10.54 -6.34 3.11
CA SER A 77 -10.49 -7.75 3.52
C SER A 77 -9.64 -8.59 2.55
N LEU A 78 -9.83 -8.42 1.24
CA LEU A 78 -9.03 -9.12 0.22
C LEU A 78 -7.55 -8.75 0.28
N GLU A 79 -7.23 -7.49 0.54
CA GLU A 79 -5.83 -7.05 0.69
C GLU A 79 -5.21 -7.59 1.98
N ALA A 80 -5.96 -7.61 3.07
CA ALA A 80 -5.54 -8.19 4.34
C ALA A 80 -5.26 -9.70 4.20
N GLU A 81 -6.13 -10.44 3.52
CA GLU A 81 -5.93 -11.87 3.22
C GLU A 81 -4.68 -12.11 2.36
N ARG A 82 -4.45 -11.32 1.31
CA ARG A 82 -3.23 -11.40 0.48
C ARG A 82 -1.96 -11.17 1.31
N ASN A 83 -2.05 -10.34 2.34
CA ASN A 83 -0.94 -10.06 3.25
C ASN A 83 -0.80 -11.09 4.39
N GLY A 84 -1.62 -12.14 4.40
CA GLY A 84 -1.61 -13.16 5.45
C GLY A 84 -2.17 -12.67 6.79
N GLU A 85 -3.03 -11.66 6.78
CA GLU A 85 -3.69 -11.15 7.97
C GLU A 85 -4.93 -11.97 8.33
N THR A 86 -4.83 -12.71 9.42
CA THR A 86 -5.96 -13.48 9.96
C THR A 86 -6.82 -12.67 10.94
N ARG A 87 -6.43 -11.43 11.28
CA ARG A 87 -7.09 -10.59 12.29
C ARG A 87 -7.71 -9.31 11.74
N TYR A 88 -7.91 -9.19 10.42
CA TYR A 88 -8.68 -8.09 9.90
C TYR A 88 -10.16 -8.30 10.24
N HIS A 89 -10.73 -7.37 10.98
CA HIS A 89 -12.17 -7.34 11.26
C HIS A 89 -12.78 -6.21 10.43
N ALA A 90 -13.56 -6.58 9.42
CA ALA A 90 -14.33 -5.59 8.69
C ALA A 90 -15.32 -4.88 9.63
N PRO A 91 -15.46 -3.54 9.52
CA PRO A 91 -16.48 -2.83 10.27
C PRO A 91 -17.87 -3.43 10.08
N ILE A 92 -18.64 -3.51 11.17
CA ILE A 92 -20.00 -4.00 11.10
C ILE A 92 -20.88 -2.90 10.51
N LEU A 93 -21.36 -3.15 9.28
CA LEU A 93 -22.28 -2.22 8.62
C LEU A 93 -23.70 -2.41 9.18
N PRO A 94 -24.41 -1.30 9.50
CA PRO A 94 -25.79 -1.39 9.95
C PRO A 94 -26.69 -2.03 8.88
N ASN A 95 -27.61 -2.87 9.29
CA ASN A 95 -28.45 -3.64 8.38
C ASN A 95 -29.77 -2.93 8.03
N ASP A 96 -30.30 -2.09 8.92
CA ASP A 96 -31.59 -1.44 8.75
C ASP A 96 -31.62 -0.04 9.35
N LEU A 97 -32.64 0.75 8.95
CA LEU A 97 -32.86 2.14 9.31
C LEU A 97 -34.17 2.38 10.08
N ASP A 98 -34.75 1.35 10.67
CA ASP A 98 -36.14 1.45 11.17
C ASP A 98 -36.38 2.56 12.22
N GLU A 99 -35.32 3.18 12.78
CA GLU A 99 -35.41 4.26 13.76
C GLU A 99 -34.39 5.40 13.54
N TYR A 100 -33.74 5.50 12.36
CA TYR A 100 -32.72 6.51 12.14
C TYR A 100 -33.28 7.80 11.50
N ASP A 101 -32.97 8.92 12.11
CA ASP A 101 -33.03 10.23 11.49
C ASP A 101 -31.77 10.51 10.67
N LEU A 102 -31.72 11.62 9.94
CA LEU A 102 -30.61 12.00 9.10
C LEU A 102 -29.29 12.15 9.88
N ASP A 103 -29.35 12.74 11.06
CA ASP A 103 -28.18 12.99 11.89
C ASP A 103 -27.61 11.69 12.44
N SER A 104 -28.47 10.76 12.85
CA SER A 104 -28.04 9.40 13.28
C SER A 104 -27.37 8.64 12.15
N VAL A 105 -27.90 8.70 10.92
CA VAL A 105 -27.27 8.09 9.74
C VAL A 105 -25.90 8.71 9.46
N TYR A 106 -25.80 10.03 9.51
CA TYR A 106 -24.53 10.73 9.32
C TYR A 106 -23.47 10.30 10.33
N GLU A 107 -23.80 10.27 11.61
CA GLU A 107 -22.86 9.84 12.68
C GLU A 107 -22.41 8.38 12.52
N VAL A 108 -23.30 7.49 12.08
CA VAL A 108 -22.92 6.09 11.79
C VAL A 108 -21.84 6.03 10.73
N PHE A 109 -22.01 6.68 9.59
CA PHE A 109 -21.03 6.65 8.50
C PHE A 109 -19.76 7.44 8.83
N ARG A 110 -19.86 8.49 9.64
CA ARG A 110 -18.69 9.21 10.16
C ARG A 110 -17.83 8.31 11.08
N ASN A 111 -18.47 7.56 11.97
CA ASN A 111 -17.75 6.60 12.81
C ASN A 111 -17.10 5.47 12.00
N LEU A 112 -17.79 4.99 10.96
CA LEU A 112 -17.22 4.03 10.00
C LEU A 112 -16.01 4.61 9.25
N ASN A 113 -16.00 5.90 8.91
CA ASN A 113 -14.82 6.56 8.33
C ASN A 113 -13.62 6.49 9.26
N ILE A 114 -13.80 6.80 10.54
CA ILE A 114 -12.72 6.77 11.54
C ILE A 114 -12.16 5.34 11.65
N GLU A 115 -13.03 4.36 11.73
CA GLU A 115 -12.61 2.95 11.84
C GLU A 115 -11.87 2.49 10.57
N LEU A 116 -12.39 2.79 9.37
CA LEU A 116 -11.73 2.46 8.10
C LEU A 116 -10.37 3.14 7.94
N GLN A 117 -10.21 4.38 8.41
CA GLN A 117 -8.90 5.05 8.38
C GLN A 117 -7.86 4.36 9.24
N GLN A 118 -8.25 3.91 10.44
CA GLN A 118 -7.35 3.16 11.31
C GLN A 118 -6.94 1.83 10.67
N GLN A 119 -7.90 1.11 10.11
CA GLN A 119 -7.65 -0.17 9.42
C GLN A 119 -6.80 0.02 8.17
N TYR A 120 -7.07 1.04 7.36
CA TYR A 120 -6.26 1.39 6.18
C TYR A 120 -4.79 1.61 6.55
N GLY A 121 -4.52 2.38 7.60
CA GLY A 121 -3.16 2.63 8.07
C GLY A 121 -2.41 1.33 8.42
N ILE A 122 -3.08 0.39 9.10
CA ILE A 122 -2.51 -0.90 9.48
C ILE A 122 -2.21 -1.76 8.24
N VAL A 123 -3.19 -1.91 7.34
CA VAL A 123 -3.06 -2.73 6.12
C VAL A 123 -1.96 -2.18 5.22
N MET A 124 -1.93 -0.86 4.97
CA MET A 124 -0.92 -0.25 4.11
C MET A 124 0.49 -0.31 4.69
N ALA A 125 0.65 -0.11 5.99
CA ALA A 125 1.95 -0.24 6.64
C ALA A 125 2.50 -1.68 6.53
N ARG A 126 1.62 -2.69 6.57
CA ARG A 126 2.01 -4.08 6.44
C ARG A 126 2.31 -4.46 5.00
N THR A 127 1.49 -4.02 4.04
CA THR A 127 1.76 -4.18 2.60
C THR A 127 3.13 -3.61 2.24
N ALA A 128 3.44 -2.40 2.70
CA ALA A 128 4.75 -1.78 2.49
C ALA A 128 5.89 -2.60 3.13
N ARG A 129 5.68 -3.15 4.33
CA ARG A 129 6.68 -3.98 5.01
C ARG A 129 6.93 -5.30 4.28
N ASN A 130 5.89 -5.98 3.83
CA ASN A 130 6.00 -7.23 3.08
C ASN A 130 6.73 -7.00 1.75
N LEU A 131 6.32 -5.98 0.99
CA LEU A 131 6.97 -5.60 -0.26
C LEU A 131 8.45 -5.21 -0.04
N GLY A 132 8.74 -4.50 1.05
CA GLY A 132 10.12 -4.19 1.44
C GLY A 132 10.95 -5.43 1.73
N ALA A 133 10.37 -6.43 2.41
CA ALA A 133 11.03 -7.71 2.67
C ALA A 133 11.30 -8.50 1.38
N ASP A 134 10.34 -8.52 0.45
CA ASP A 134 10.49 -9.17 -0.85
C ASP A 134 11.58 -8.51 -1.70
N ILE A 135 11.65 -7.18 -1.70
CA ILE A 135 12.71 -6.42 -2.37
C ILE A 135 14.08 -6.74 -1.75
N LEU A 136 14.17 -6.79 -0.42
CA LEU A 136 15.41 -7.15 0.26
C LEU A 136 15.87 -8.57 -0.10
N ALA A 137 14.95 -9.53 -0.12
CA ALA A 137 15.23 -10.90 -0.54
C ALA A 137 15.68 -10.97 -2.01
N TYR A 138 15.07 -10.19 -2.89
CA TYR A 138 15.48 -10.08 -4.29
C TYR A 138 16.89 -9.52 -4.44
N ILE A 139 17.24 -8.47 -3.69
CA ILE A 139 18.60 -7.91 -3.67
C ILE A 139 19.60 -8.97 -3.19
N ASP A 140 19.29 -9.69 -2.11
CA ASP A 140 20.16 -10.72 -1.54
C ASP A 140 20.40 -11.92 -2.48
N GLN A 141 19.45 -12.19 -3.38
CA GLN A 141 19.60 -13.23 -4.40
C GLN A 141 20.33 -12.74 -5.67
N ASN A 142 20.27 -11.45 -5.97
CA ASN A 142 20.72 -10.90 -7.25
C ASN A 142 21.89 -9.90 -7.14
N TYR A 143 22.48 -9.68 -5.96
CA TYR A 143 23.56 -8.70 -5.76
C TYR A 143 24.81 -8.97 -6.63
N THR A 144 24.99 -10.19 -7.13
CA THR A 144 26.08 -10.55 -8.03
C THR A 144 25.89 -10.08 -9.47
N ASP A 145 24.68 -9.66 -9.85
CA ASP A 145 24.45 -9.02 -11.14
C ASP A 145 25.04 -7.60 -11.14
N PRO A 146 26.03 -7.29 -11.99
CA PRO A 146 26.61 -5.95 -12.06
C PRO A 146 25.62 -4.86 -12.47
N ASN A 147 24.51 -5.23 -13.12
CA ASN A 147 23.47 -4.31 -13.60
C ASN A 147 22.36 -4.06 -12.57
N LEU A 148 22.39 -4.75 -11.42
CA LEU A 148 21.35 -4.54 -10.40
C LEU A 148 21.30 -3.08 -9.93
N CYS A 149 20.18 -2.44 -10.18
CA CYS A 149 19.91 -1.04 -9.82
C CYS A 149 18.44 -0.85 -9.45
N ALA A 150 18.09 0.36 -8.98
CA ALA A 150 16.72 0.68 -8.59
C ALA A 150 15.72 0.52 -9.75
N GLY A 151 16.14 0.82 -10.99
CA GLY A 151 15.30 0.63 -12.19
C GLY A 151 14.92 -0.82 -12.41
N VAL A 152 15.90 -1.73 -12.33
CA VAL A 152 15.64 -3.19 -12.47
C VAL A 152 14.67 -3.69 -11.40
N ILE A 153 14.85 -3.26 -10.15
CA ILE A 153 13.95 -3.62 -9.04
C ILE A 153 12.55 -3.04 -9.28
N ALA A 154 12.47 -1.78 -9.70
CA ALA A 154 11.22 -1.10 -9.99
C ALA A 154 10.42 -1.83 -11.08
N ASP A 155 11.08 -2.27 -12.15
CA ASP A 155 10.47 -3.04 -13.23
C ASP A 155 9.96 -4.41 -12.76
N VAL A 156 10.75 -5.14 -11.96
CA VAL A 156 10.39 -6.48 -11.44
C VAL A 156 9.19 -6.41 -10.52
N PHE A 157 9.10 -5.39 -9.66
CA PHE A 157 8.03 -5.24 -8.68
C PHE A 157 6.89 -4.33 -9.16
N HIS A 158 6.95 -3.81 -10.38
CA HIS A 158 5.96 -2.90 -10.98
C HIS A 158 5.68 -1.65 -10.12
N ILE A 159 6.73 -1.04 -9.58
CA ILE A 159 6.68 0.15 -8.74
C ILE A 159 7.63 1.23 -9.26
N SER A 160 7.57 2.44 -8.72
CA SER A 160 8.52 3.49 -9.07
C SER A 160 9.87 3.32 -8.34
N GLU A 161 10.97 3.74 -8.96
CA GLU A 161 12.29 3.77 -8.30
C GLU A 161 12.27 4.58 -7.00
N LYS A 162 11.54 5.71 -6.98
CA LYS A 162 11.36 6.52 -5.78
C LYS A 162 10.77 5.70 -4.65
N TYR A 163 9.81 4.85 -4.95
CA TYR A 163 9.16 3.99 -3.94
C TYR A 163 10.09 2.87 -3.45
N VAL A 164 10.94 2.31 -4.33
CA VAL A 164 12.02 1.39 -3.92
C VAL A 164 12.90 2.02 -2.85
N PHE A 165 13.39 3.26 -3.08
CA PHE A 165 14.22 3.96 -2.09
C PHE A 165 13.49 4.23 -0.77
N GLN A 166 12.21 4.60 -0.83
CA GLN A 166 11.39 4.82 0.36
C GLN A 166 11.23 3.56 1.20
N LEU A 167 10.94 2.42 0.54
CA LEU A 167 10.78 1.12 1.19
C LEU A 167 12.08 0.67 1.86
N LEU A 168 13.21 0.71 1.17
CA LEU A 168 14.52 0.34 1.73
C LEU A 168 14.87 1.20 2.93
N LYS A 169 14.67 2.51 2.85
CA LYS A 169 14.91 3.41 3.97
C LYS A 169 14.04 3.08 5.18
N SER A 170 12.78 2.71 4.96
CA SER A 170 11.85 2.38 6.05
C SER A 170 12.10 1.00 6.66
N CYS A 171 12.55 0.02 5.86
CA CYS A 171 12.73 -1.38 6.30
C CYS A 171 14.09 -1.65 6.95
N CYS A 172 15.17 -1.07 6.43
CA CYS A 172 16.53 -1.38 6.89
C CYS A 172 17.41 -0.15 7.17
N ASN A 173 16.90 1.06 6.96
CA ASN A 173 17.63 2.32 7.11
C ASN A 173 18.99 2.36 6.35
N GLU A 174 19.07 1.60 5.25
CA GLU A 174 20.27 1.43 4.40
C GLU A 174 19.93 1.88 2.98
N THR A 175 20.88 2.41 2.23
CA THR A 175 20.66 2.68 0.81
C THR A 175 20.83 1.41 -0.01
N LEU A 176 20.19 1.35 -1.20
CA LEU A 176 20.35 0.24 -2.14
C LEU A 176 21.83 -0.04 -2.45
N ASN A 177 22.58 1.03 -2.73
CA ASN A 177 23.99 0.90 -3.08
C ASN A 177 24.85 0.40 -1.91
N ASP A 178 24.57 0.84 -0.68
CA ASP A 178 25.29 0.39 0.50
C ASP A 178 25.01 -1.09 0.78
N ARG A 179 23.76 -1.53 0.63
CA ARG A 179 23.40 -2.94 0.78
C ARG A 179 24.09 -3.82 -0.25
N ILE A 180 23.99 -3.48 -1.53
CA ILE A 180 24.65 -4.25 -2.60
C ILE A 180 26.15 -4.28 -2.37
N LEU A 181 26.77 -3.14 -2.04
CA LEU A 181 28.18 -3.04 -1.77
C LEU A 181 28.61 -3.93 -0.60
N ARG A 182 27.87 -3.89 0.50
CA ARG A 182 28.12 -4.72 1.68
C ARG A 182 28.07 -6.20 1.33
N LEU A 183 27.02 -6.66 0.66
CA LEU A 183 26.86 -8.06 0.24
C LEU A 183 28.03 -8.52 -0.66
N ARG A 184 28.42 -7.71 -1.63
CA ARG A 184 29.55 -7.99 -2.53
C ARG A 184 30.88 -8.08 -1.79
N ILE A 185 31.11 -7.19 -0.82
CA ILE A 185 32.31 -7.21 0.02
C ILE A 185 32.34 -8.42 0.93
N ASP A 186 31.24 -8.74 1.60
CA ASP A 186 31.16 -9.86 2.52
C ASP A 186 31.40 -11.21 1.79
N GLU A 187 30.80 -11.39 0.60
CA GLU A 187 31.09 -12.55 -0.24
C GLU A 187 32.53 -12.53 -0.79
N GLY A 188 33.04 -11.34 -1.14
CA GLY A 188 34.44 -11.16 -1.54
C GLY A 188 35.40 -11.61 -0.44
N ILE A 189 35.17 -11.23 0.80
CA ILE A 189 35.96 -11.68 1.97
C ILE A 189 35.89 -13.20 2.11
N ARG A 190 34.68 -13.76 2.06
CA ARG A 190 34.50 -15.21 2.14
C ARG A 190 35.33 -15.94 1.08
N LEU A 191 35.27 -15.51 -0.18
CA LEU A 191 36.03 -16.13 -1.26
C LEU A 191 37.55 -15.92 -1.14
N LEU A 192 38.02 -14.78 -0.65
CA LEU A 192 39.43 -14.49 -0.41
C LEU A 192 40.02 -15.37 0.69
N THR A 193 39.24 -15.73 1.71
CA THR A 193 39.70 -16.54 2.86
C THR A 193 39.52 -18.03 2.67
N THR A 194 38.59 -18.48 1.81
CA THR A 194 38.23 -19.87 1.63
C THR A 194 38.70 -20.49 0.32
N THR A 195 39.25 -19.70 -0.61
CA THR A 195 39.62 -20.16 -1.96
C THR A 195 40.90 -19.51 -2.48
N ASP A 196 41.59 -20.21 -3.38
CA ASP A 196 42.77 -19.68 -4.08
C ASP A 196 42.47 -19.00 -5.43
N VAL A 197 41.20 -18.77 -5.76
CA VAL A 197 40.84 -18.15 -7.04
C VAL A 197 41.35 -16.71 -7.12
N THR A 198 41.69 -16.26 -8.33
CA THR A 198 42.29 -14.95 -8.55
C THR A 198 41.32 -13.79 -8.13
N ILE A 199 41.90 -12.66 -7.71
CA ILE A 199 41.10 -11.45 -7.34
C ILE A 199 40.20 -11.05 -8.48
N THR A 200 40.64 -11.14 -9.73
CA THR A 200 39.82 -10.85 -10.91
C THR A 200 38.62 -11.78 -11.02
N THR A 201 38.77 -13.04 -10.71
CA THR A 201 37.69 -14.03 -10.70
C THR A 201 36.71 -13.73 -9.55
N ILE A 202 37.22 -13.39 -8.36
CA ILE A 202 36.40 -13.00 -7.22
C ILE A 202 35.56 -11.75 -7.55
N ALA A 203 36.18 -10.71 -8.14
CA ALA A 203 35.48 -9.51 -8.53
C ALA A 203 34.29 -9.82 -9.45
N LYS A 204 34.47 -10.69 -10.46
CA LYS A 204 33.39 -11.13 -11.35
C LYS A 204 32.30 -11.91 -10.62
N LYS A 205 32.68 -12.86 -9.76
CA LYS A 205 31.74 -13.69 -9.01
C LYS A 205 30.92 -12.90 -8.01
N THR A 206 31.44 -11.81 -7.48
CA THR A 206 30.77 -10.93 -6.52
C THR A 206 30.05 -9.75 -7.16
N GLY A 207 30.01 -9.67 -8.50
CA GLY A 207 29.25 -8.65 -9.22
C GLY A 207 29.96 -7.29 -9.38
N PHE A 208 31.27 -7.20 -9.08
CA PHE A 208 32.03 -6.01 -9.42
C PHE A 208 32.35 -6.00 -10.92
N SER A 209 32.24 -4.84 -11.56
CA SER A 209 32.55 -4.66 -12.98
C SER A 209 34.03 -4.93 -13.31
N SER A 210 34.93 -4.75 -12.34
CA SER A 210 36.37 -4.99 -12.49
C SER A 210 37.04 -5.26 -11.13
N SER A 211 38.27 -5.82 -11.18
CA SER A 211 39.10 -5.94 -9.98
C SER A 211 39.48 -4.58 -9.38
N ASN A 212 39.60 -3.54 -10.21
CA ASN A 212 39.86 -2.19 -9.72
C ASN A 212 38.65 -1.60 -8.95
N THR A 213 37.43 -1.84 -9.45
CA THR A 213 36.21 -1.44 -8.73
C THR A 213 36.12 -2.15 -7.37
N MET A 214 36.41 -3.45 -7.35
CA MET A 214 36.49 -4.22 -6.11
C MET A 214 37.56 -3.67 -5.15
N TYR A 215 38.75 -3.35 -5.65
CA TYR A 215 39.83 -2.78 -4.86
C TYR A 215 39.41 -1.47 -4.19
N ASN A 216 38.84 -0.52 -4.95
CA ASN A 216 38.38 0.73 -4.42
C ASN A 216 37.27 0.57 -3.38
N ALA A 217 36.35 -0.38 -3.59
CA ALA A 217 35.31 -0.73 -2.65
C ALA A 217 35.88 -1.25 -1.31
N PHE A 218 36.84 -2.18 -1.38
CA PHE A 218 37.52 -2.71 -0.19
C PHE A 218 38.29 -1.63 0.56
N MET A 219 39.04 -0.79 -0.14
CA MET A 219 39.77 0.33 0.48
C MET A 219 38.83 1.29 1.19
N ARG A 220 37.67 1.59 0.56
CA ARG A 220 36.66 2.50 1.15
C ARG A 220 35.99 1.91 2.39
N VAL A 221 35.64 0.63 2.39
CA VAL A 221 34.81 0.00 3.44
C VAL A 221 35.66 -0.64 4.52
N LYS A 222 36.77 -1.30 4.17
CA LYS A 222 37.60 -2.06 5.09
C LYS A 222 38.96 -1.43 5.37
N GLY A 223 39.37 -0.41 4.61
CA GLY A 223 40.65 0.28 4.75
C GLY A 223 41.87 -0.53 4.30
N ILE A 224 41.66 -1.75 3.75
CA ILE A 224 42.74 -2.64 3.27
C ILE A 224 42.39 -3.25 1.92
N SER A 225 43.42 -3.63 1.16
CA SER A 225 43.25 -4.21 -0.18
C SER A 225 42.74 -5.65 -0.13
N PRO A 226 42.07 -6.15 -1.20
CA PRO A 226 41.67 -7.56 -1.27
C PRO A 226 42.85 -8.53 -1.15
N SER A 227 44.02 -8.19 -1.73
CA SER A 227 45.25 -9.00 -1.62
C SER A 227 45.77 -9.09 -0.18
N SER A 228 45.74 -7.96 0.54
CA SER A 228 46.10 -7.90 1.96
C SER A 228 45.15 -8.70 2.86
N TYR A 229 43.89 -8.81 2.44
CA TYR A 229 42.87 -9.61 3.14
C TYR A 229 43.16 -11.11 3.02
N ARG A 230 43.60 -11.57 1.84
CA ARG A 230 43.99 -13.00 1.61
C ARG A 230 45.17 -13.43 2.47
N GLY A 231 46.12 -12.55 2.76
CA GLY A 231 47.31 -12.85 3.59
C GLY A 231 47.09 -12.77 5.11
N LYS A 232 45.89 -12.38 5.56
CA LYS A 232 45.57 -12.39 6.99
C LYS A 232 45.09 -13.80 7.37
N GLU A 233 45.90 -14.56 8.08
CA GLU A 233 45.44 -15.65 8.90
C GLU A 233 44.46 -15.06 9.95
N ILE A 234 43.21 -15.53 9.97
CA ILE A 234 42.19 -15.18 10.94
C ILE A 234 42.33 -16.12 12.13
#